data_047afd6bed6be1ba1536678c35afff3a
#
_entry.id   047afd6bed6be1ba1536678c35afff3a
#
_cell.length_a   1.000
_cell.length_b   1.000
_cell.length_c   1.000
_cell.angle_alpha   90.00
_cell.angle_beta   90.00
_cell.angle_gamma   90.00
#
_symmetry.space_group_name_H-M   'P 1'
#
loop_
_entity.id
_entity.type
_entity.pdbx_description
1 polymer ?
#
loop_
_entity_poly.entity_id
_entity_poly.type
_entity_poly.pdbx_seq_one_letter_code
_entity_poly.pdbx_strand_id
1 'polypeptide(L)'
;MLYVTVGALPLYVVRWHYGPLPTTLLETLVIITVVLYVVARWRDGVRRPLSTPYDIPIVLLLVAGAISVVVAKDHRGALGLYRAYFIEPVAVFYVAVDLLREADRRYRLVLSFAAGSSIFAILNLAVFAQAFVQHNVNVGAAPTALYTDANPVAMYLEPAVALAAGMILFGGTRRLKLIGVGWLALAGSAFLVMFSKGGYLAIAALVLVAIVTAPRWRLFLVGATVLATAGATQIPLVMQRLATIPPSLNGREAIFGATIDMIRSHPIFGLGLGGFTYQFRGVIPEIYPHNIWLTFWVEIGLLGVAAFAAIFLMLQWEGWRAWPSVEPTQRPWLWGALGGLILWFVHGLVDSPYWKNDMSVEFWVMAALIFTVARSALQVTGRRGVQASPQARD
;
A
#
# COMPACT_ATOMS: atom_id res chain seq x y z
N MET A 1 -11.46 0.32 -17.45
CA MET A 1 -11.96 -0.01 -16.09
C MET A 1 -10.84 0.05 -15.05
N LEU A 2 -9.65 -0.57 -15.23
CA LEU A 2 -8.58 -0.55 -14.20
C LEU A 2 -8.31 0.85 -13.60
N TYR A 3 -8.22 1.88 -14.43
CA TYR A 3 -8.01 3.27 -13.97
C TYR A 3 -9.17 3.76 -13.07
N VAL A 4 -10.41 3.43 -13.42
CA VAL A 4 -11.58 3.78 -12.59
C VAL A 4 -11.51 3.07 -11.24
N THR A 5 -11.19 1.77 -11.23
CA THR A 5 -11.02 0.98 -10.01
C THR A 5 -9.96 1.58 -9.09
N VAL A 6 -8.79 1.94 -9.64
CA VAL A 6 -7.68 2.53 -8.88
C VAL A 6 -8.02 3.93 -8.35
N GLY A 7 -8.72 4.75 -9.14
CA GLY A 7 -9.20 6.07 -8.66
C GLY A 7 -10.31 5.97 -7.61
N ALA A 8 -11.01 4.85 -7.56
CA ALA A 8 -12.16 4.63 -6.69
C ALA A 8 -11.86 3.76 -5.45
N LEU A 9 -10.58 3.49 -5.13
CA LEU A 9 -10.18 2.63 -4.01
C LEU A 9 -10.90 2.96 -2.69
N PRO A 10 -11.02 4.24 -2.24
CA PRO A 10 -11.69 4.56 -0.98
C PRO A 10 -13.20 4.25 -0.96
N LEU A 11 -13.81 3.97 -2.10
CA LEU A 11 -15.24 3.68 -2.19
C LEU A 11 -15.62 2.26 -1.72
N TYR A 12 -14.69 1.50 -1.14
CA TYR A 12 -15.01 0.25 -0.42
C TYR A 12 -15.94 0.51 0.79
N VAL A 13 -16.03 1.74 1.26
CA VAL A 13 -16.94 2.14 2.33
C VAL A 13 -18.42 2.12 1.90
N VAL A 14 -18.68 2.22 0.59
CA VAL A 14 -20.03 2.09 0.03
C VAL A 14 -20.37 0.61 -0.07
N ARG A 15 -21.26 0.15 0.80
CA ARG A 15 -21.56 -1.27 1.00
C ARG A 15 -23.02 -1.58 0.68
N TRP A 16 -23.24 -2.76 0.09
CA TRP A 16 -24.58 -3.33 -0.12
C TRP A 16 -24.55 -4.86 -0.11
N HIS A 17 -25.66 -5.48 -0.46
CA HIS A 17 -25.78 -6.93 -0.49
C HIS A 17 -26.35 -7.38 -1.83
N TYR A 18 -25.78 -8.43 -2.41
CA TYR A 18 -26.39 -9.24 -3.46
C TYR A 18 -26.97 -10.52 -2.83
N GLY A 19 -28.26 -10.48 -2.46
CA GLY A 19 -28.85 -11.53 -1.65
C GLY A 19 -28.10 -11.70 -0.32
N PRO A 20 -27.58 -12.91 -0.02
CA PRO A 20 -26.83 -13.17 1.21
C PRO A 20 -25.36 -12.71 1.16
N LEU A 21 -24.86 -12.21 0.04
CA LEU A 21 -23.46 -11.85 -0.13
C LEU A 21 -23.25 -10.35 0.12
N PRO A 22 -22.51 -9.96 1.17
CA PRO A 22 -22.08 -8.60 1.35
C PRO A 22 -21.04 -8.23 0.30
N THR A 23 -21.12 -7.02 -0.22
CA THR A 23 -20.17 -6.48 -1.21
C THR A 23 -19.98 -4.98 -1.03
N THR A 24 -19.01 -4.45 -1.76
CA THR A 24 -18.70 -3.02 -1.79
C THR A 24 -18.67 -2.49 -3.22
N LEU A 25 -18.69 -1.16 -3.38
CA LEU A 25 -18.53 -0.55 -4.70
C LEU A 25 -17.16 -0.91 -5.29
N LEU A 26 -16.11 -0.93 -4.48
CA LEU A 26 -14.77 -1.31 -4.94
C LEU A 26 -14.75 -2.76 -5.46
N GLU A 27 -15.28 -3.72 -4.70
CA GLU A 27 -15.36 -5.13 -5.14
C GLU A 27 -16.10 -5.28 -6.45
N THR A 28 -17.21 -4.57 -6.60
CA THR A 28 -17.98 -4.55 -7.86
C THR A 28 -17.14 -4.02 -9.03
N LEU A 29 -16.39 -2.92 -8.82
CA LEU A 29 -15.49 -2.38 -9.84
C LEU A 29 -14.34 -3.33 -10.16
N VAL A 30 -13.80 -4.02 -9.17
CA VAL A 30 -12.77 -5.06 -9.36
C VAL A 30 -13.32 -6.20 -10.21
N ILE A 31 -14.49 -6.75 -9.86
CA ILE A 31 -15.13 -7.83 -10.62
C ILE A 31 -15.38 -7.40 -12.07
N ILE A 32 -15.97 -6.23 -12.30
CA ILE A 32 -16.21 -5.71 -13.64
C ILE A 32 -14.88 -5.55 -14.40
N THR A 33 -13.83 -5.05 -13.75
CA THR A 33 -12.50 -4.88 -14.37
C THR A 33 -11.93 -6.22 -14.83
N VAL A 34 -11.98 -7.23 -13.96
CA VAL A 34 -11.48 -8.58 -14.26
C VAL A 34 -12.30 -9.24 -15.37
N VAL A 35 -13.63 -9.17 -15.30
CA VAL A 35 -14.52 -9.76 -16.32
C VAL A 35 -14.28 -9.11 -17.68
N LEU A 36 -14.27 -7.78 -17.75
CA LEU A 36 -14.03 -7.08 -19.02
C LEU A 36 -12.63 -7.39 -19.59
N TYR A 37 -11.62 -7.52 -18.72
CA TYR A 37 -10.27 -7.91 -19.13
C TYR A 37 -10.24 -9.34 -19.71
N VAL A 38 -10.87 -10.29 -19.03
CA VAL A 38 -10.93 -11.70 -19.48
C VAL A 38 -11.67 -11.80 -20.81
N VAL A 39 -12.83 -11.12 -20.95
CA VAL A 39 -13.60 -11.06 -22.19
C VAL A 39 -12.78 -10.47 -23.34
N ALA A 40 -12.07 -9.36 -23.08
CA ALA A 40 -11.22 -8.74 -24.10
C ALA A 40 -10.10 -9.69 -24.54
N ARG A 41 -9.37 -10.31 -23.61
CA ARG A 41 -8.33 -11.30 -23.95
C ARG A 41 -8.86 -12.49 -24.73
N TRP A 42 -10.03 -12.97 -24.37
CA TRP A 42 -10.67 -14.08 -25.06
C TRP A 42 -11.05 -13.70 -26.51
N ARG A 43 -11.67 -12.53 -26.70
CA ARG A 43 -12.02 -12.00 -28.03
C ARG A 43 -10.80 -11.75 -28.91
N ASP A 44 -9.71 -11.26 -28.33
CA ASP A 44 -8.48 -10.97 -29.05
C ASP A 44 -7.62 -12.24 -29.30
N GLY A 45 -8.08 -13.43 -28.88
CA GLY A 45 -7.37 -14.69 -29.03
C GLY A 45 -6.04 -14.78 -28.28
N VAL A 46 -5.82 -13.91 -27.27
CA VAL A 46 -4.56 -13.84 -26.53
C VAL A 46 -4.45 -15.01 -25.56
N ARG A 47 -3.65 -16.02 -25.91
CA ARG A 47 -3.41 -17.23 -25.09
C ARG A 47 -2.10 -17.21 -24.31
N ARG A 48 -1.36 -16.11 -24.33
CA ARG A 48 -0.07 -16.04 -23.60
C ARG A 48 -0.30 -16.10 -22.09
N PRO A 49 0.35 -17.00 -21.36
CA PRO A 49 0.25 -17.03 -19.91
C PRO A 49 0.82 -15.73 -19.31
N LEU A 50 0.19 -15.27 -18.25
CA LEU A 50 0.72 -14.19 -17.42
C LEU A 50 1.59 -14.85 -16.37
N SER A 51 2.91 -14.76 -16.55
CA SER A 51 3.89 -15.32 -15.62
C SER A 51 4.76 -14.23 -15.05
N THR A 52 4.96 -14.30 -13.75
CA THR A 52 5.80 -13.39 -12.97
C THR A 52 6.72 -14.20 -12.04
N PRO A 53 7.83 -13.65 -11.58
CA PRO A 53 8.67 -14.33 -10.58
C PRO A 53 7.96 -14.51 -9.23
N TYR A 54 6.86 -13.81 -9.03
CA TYR A 54 6.07 -13.87 -7.78
C TYR A 54 5.01 -14.98 -7.78
N ASP A 55 4.82 -15.73 -8.87
CA ASP A 55 3.73 -16.70 -9.00
C ASP A 55 3.75 -17.77 -7.89
N ILE A 56 4.94 -18.30 -7.55
CA ILE A 56 5.07 -19.28 -6.47
C ILE A 56 4.65 -18.69 -5.12
N PRO A 57 5.24 -17.58 -4.62
CA PRO A 57 4.81 -17.03 -3.34
C PRO A 57 3.37 -16.49 -3.36
N ILE A 58 2.82 -16.07 -4.51
CA ILE A 58 1.40 -15.72 -4.64
C ILE A 58 0.51 -16.97 -4.45
N VAL A 59 0.84 -18.09 -5.09
CA VAL A 59 0.10 -19.34 -4.91
C VAL A 59 0.18 -19.81 -3.45
N LEU A 60 1.36 -19.74 -2.83
CA LEU A 60 1.51 -20.10 -1.40
C LEU A 60 0.67 -19.20 -0.50
N LEU A 61 0.61 -17.89 -0.79
CA LEU A 61 -0.22 -16.93 -0.05
C LEU A 61 -1.72 -17.26 -0.20
N LEU A 62 -2.17 -17.57 -1.43
CA LEU A 62 -3.55 -17.97 -1.69
C LEU A 62 -3.90 -19.32 -1.02
N VAL A 63 -2.99 -20.29 -1.05
CA VAL A 63 -3.16 -21.57 -0.36
C VAL A 63 -3.27 -21.38 1.15
N ALA A 64 -2.38 -20.55 1.75
CA ALA A 64 -2.44 -20.21 3.17
C ALA A 64 -3.78 -19.55 3.54
N GLY A 65 -4.25 -18.60 2.71
CA GLY A 65 -5.56 -17.98 2.86
C GLY A 65 -6.71 -18.98 2.77
N ALA A 66 -6.68 -19.92 1.83
CA ALA A 66 -7.69 -20.96 1.68
C ALA A 66 -7.72 -21.91 2.90
N ILE A 67 -6.54 -22.33 3.39
CA ILE A 67 -6.44 -23.13 4.61
C ILE A 67 -7.01 -22.35 5.80
N SER A 68 -6.72 -21.06 5.88
CA SER A 68 -7.20 -20.22 6.98
C SER A 68 -8.73 -20.07 7.00
N VAL A 69 -9.41 -20.14 5.85
CA VAL A 69 -10.88 -20.19 5.78
C VAL A 69 -11.40 -21.48 6.43
N VAL A 70 -10.72 -22.62 6.20
CA VAL A 70 -11.11 -23.91 6.79
C VAL A 70 -10.87 -23.95 8.30
N VAL A 71 -9.80 -23.28 8.76
CA VAL A 71 -9.44 -23.21 10.19
C VAL A 71 -10.32 -22.22 10.97
N ALA A 72 -10.86 -21.19 10.32
CA ALA A 72 -11.61 -20.12 10.94
C ALA A 72 -12.89 -20.62 11.63
N LYS A 73 -13.26 -20.01 12.76
CA LYS A 73 -14.53 -20.28 13.46
C LYS A 73 -15.75 -19.82 12.67
N ASP A 74 -15.65 -18.71 11.96
CA ASP A 74 -16.66 -18.19 11.06
C ASP A 74 -16.21 -18.37 9.60
N HIS A 75 -16.46 -19.53 9.04
CA HIS A 75 -16.08 -19.85 7.65
C HIS A 75 -16.67 -18.88 6.62
N ARG A 76 -17.88 -18.37 6.87
CA ARG A 76 -18.54 -17.44 5.93
C ARG A 76 -17.86 -16.07 5.95
N GLY A 77 -17.60 -15.51 7.13
CA GLY A 77 -16.85 -14.26 7.28
C GLY A 77 -15.44 -14.40 6.74
N ALA A 78 -14.74 -15.49 7.09
CA ALA A 78 -13.41 -15.80 6.59
C ALA A 78 -13.33 -15.90 5.07
N LEU A 79 -14.34 -16.54 4.41
CA LEU A 79 -14.41 -16.61 2.95
C LEU A 79 -14.58 -15.21 2.33
N GLY A 80 -15.38 -14.34 2.97
CA GLY A 80 -15.53 -12.95 2.56
C GLY A 80 -14.21 -12.18 2.62
N LEU A 81 -13.46 -12.31 3.73
CA LEU A 81 -12.14 -11.70 3.88
C LEU A 81 -11.12 -12.27 2.89
N TYR A 82 -11.13 -13.59 2.68
CA TYR A 82 -10.24 -14.25 1.72
C TYR A 82 -10.46 -13.74 0.29
N ARG A 83 -11.71 -13.63 -0.12
CA ARG A 83 -12.05 -13.05 -1.41
C ARG A 83 -11.55 -11.62 -1.54
N ALA A 84 -11.93 -10.77 -0.57
CA ALA A 84 -11.71 -9.32 -0.62
C ALA A 84 -10.22 -8.92 -0.47
N TYR A 85 -9.44 -9.65 0.33
CA TYR A 85 -8.07 -9.26 0.64
C TYR A 85 -7.01 -10.05 -0.13
N PHE A 86 -7.38 -11.20 -0.73
CA PHE A 86 -6.41 -12.06 -1.42
C PHE A 86 -6.79 -12.33 -2.87
N ILE A 87 -7.98 -12.89 -3.15
CA ILE A 87 -8.36 -13.31 -4.52
C ILE A 87 -8.50 -12.08 -5.42
N GLU A 88 -9.32 -11.11 -5.03
CA GLU A 88 -9.62 -9.93 -5.83
C GLU A 88 -8.38 -9.06 -6.08
N PRO A 89 -7.55 -8.72 -5.06
CA PRO A 89 -6.34 -7.95 -5.27
C PRO A 89 -5.30 -8.65 -6.13
N VAL A 90 -5.11 -9.96 -5.98
CA VAL A 90 -4.22 -10.75 -6.84
C VAL A 90 -4.73 -10.77 -8.29
N ALA A 91 -6.04 -10.89 -8.51
CA ALA A 91 -6.61 -10.78 -9.86
C ALA A 91 -6.33 -9.40 -10.48
N VAL A 92 -6.46 -8.31 -9.71
CA VAL A 92 -6.09 -6.96 -10.16
C VAL A 92 -4.60 -6.86 -10.51
N PHE A 93 -3.72 -7.51 -9.72
CA PHE A 93 -2.29 -7.56 -10.02
C PHE A 93 -2.01 -8.12 -11.41
N TYR A 94 -2.56 -9.28 -11.75
CA TYR A 94 -2.33 -9.89 -13.07
C TYR A 94 -2.93 -9.05 -14.21
N VAL A 95 -4.11 -8.45 -14.01
CA VAL A 95 -4.69 -7.51 -14.97
C VAL A 95 -3.76 -6.30 -15.16
N ALA A 96 -3.26 -5.73 -14.07
CA ALA A 96 -2.35 -4.58 -14.10
C ALA A 96 -1.01 -4.94 -14.75
N VAL A 97 -0.41 -6.10 -14.44
CA VAL A 97 0.84 -6.58 -15.06
C VAL A 97 0.74 -6.65 -16.59
N ASP A 98 -0.39 -7.08 -17.13
CA ASP A 98 -0.58 -7.14 -18.57
C ASP A 98 -0.82 -5.75 -19.19
N LEU A 99 -1.68 -4.96 -18.57
CA LEU A 99 -2.06 -3.64 -19.09
C LEU A 99 -0.95 -2.60 -18.95
N LEU A 100 -0.09 -2.67 -17.92
CA LEU A 100 0.96 -1.70 -17.62
C LEU A 100 2.29 -1.96 -18.34
N ARG A 101 2.33 -2.82 -19.36
CA ARG A 101 3.54 -3.03 -20.18
C ARG A 101 3.99 -1.75 -20.88
N GLU A 102 3.05 -0.88 -21.24
CA GLU A 102 3.28 0.40 -21.90
C GLU A 102 3.51 1.53 -20.90
N ALA A 103 4.50 2.38 -21.16
CA ALA A 103 4.85 3.52 -20.29
C ALA A 103 3.69 4.50 -20.10
N ASP A 104 2.94 4.79 -21.19
CA ASP A 104 1.78 5.69 -21.15
C ASP A 104 0.66 5.17 -20.24
N ARG A 105 0.45 3.87 -20.22
CA ARG A 105 -0.56 3.25 -19.34
C ARG A 105 -0.18 3.35 -17.87
N ARG A 106 1.12 3.25 -17.54
CA ARG A 106 1.63 3.48 -16.17
C ARG A 106 1.37 4.92 -15.74
N TYR A 107 1.67 5.88 -16.61
CA TYR A 107 1.38 7.29 -16.34
C TYR A 107 -0.11 7.54 -16.07
N ARG A 108 -1.00 7.00 -16.90
CA ARG A 108 -2.47 7.13 -16.72
C ARG A 108 -2.95 6.47 -15.42
N LEU A 109 -2.38 5.31 -15.04
CA LEU A 109 -2.69 4.67 -13.77
C LEU A 109 -2.35 5.57 -12.60
N VAL A 110 -1.12 6.11 -12.57
CA VAL A 110 -0.68 7.01 -11.49
C VAL A 110 -1.53 8.28 -11.44
N LEU A 111 -1.89 8.86 -12.60
CA LEU A 111 -2.80 10.01 -12.63
C LEU A 111 -4.19 9.69 -12.10
N SER A 112 -4.71 8.50 -12.39
CA SER A 112 -6.01 8.07 -11.84
C SER A 112 -5.95 7.89 -10.33
N PHE A 113 -4.89 7.28 -9.81
CA PHE A 113 -4.65 7.19 -8.38
C PHE A 113 -4.48 8.57 -7.75
N ALA A 114 -3.73 9.48 -8.41
CA ALA A 114 -3.56 10.85 -7.96
C ALA A 114 -4.91 11.60 -7.87
N ALA A 115 -5.78 11.43 -8.86
CA ALA A 115 -7.11 12.06 -8.84
C ALA A 115 -7.96 11.53 -7.68
N GLY A 116 -8.06 10.21 -7.51
CA GLY A 116 -8.85 9.59 -6.43
C GLY A 116 -8.34 9.95 -5.05
N SER A 117 -7.02 9.82 -4.82
CA SER A 117 -6.40 10.16 -3.54
C SER A 117 -6.44 11.67 -3.24
N SER A 118 -6.41 12.54 -4.26
CA SER A 118 -6.60 13.99 -4.07
C SER A 118 -8.02 14.32 -3.65
N ILE A 119 -9.05 13.72 -4.26
CA ILE A 119 -10.45 13.89 -3.84
C ILE A 119 -10.60 13.42 -2.39
N PHE A 120 -10.06 12.24 -2.06
CA PHE A 120 -10.08 11.71 -0.71
C PHE A 120 -9.37 12.65 0.29
N ALA A 121 -8.21 13.20 -0.08
CA ALA A 121 -7.48 14.17 0.74
C ALA A 121 -8.30 15.46 0.97
N ILE A 122 -8.93 16.01 -0.07
CA ILE A 122 -9.77 17.21 0.03
C ILE A 122 -10.93 16.98 1.00
N LEU A 123 -11.63 15.84 0.93
CA LEU A 123 -12.73 15.52 1.83
C LEU A 123 -12.26 15.45 3.29
N ASN A 124 -11.12 14.81 3.57
CA ASN A 124 -10.57 14.73 4.91
C ASN A 124 -10.08 16.10 5.43
N LEU A 125 -9.45 16.91 4.57
CA LEU A 125 -9.06 18.28 4.92
C LEU A 125 -10.27 19.17 5.20
N ALA A 126 -11.37 19.02 4.47
CA ALA A 126 -12.60 19.78 4.70
C ALA A 126 -13.21 19.46 6.07
N VAL A 127 -13.31 18.17 6.42
CA VAL A 127 -13.81 17.74 7.75
C VAL A 127 -12.87 18.20 8.86
N PHE A 128 -11.55 18.10 8.66
CA PHE A 128 -10.57 18.61 9.62
C PHE A 128 -10.70 20.14 9.79
N ALA A 129 -10.79 20.91 8.70
CA ALA A 129 -10.92 22.36 8.75
C ALA A 129 -12.21 22.78 9.48
N GLN A 130 -13.33 22.08 9.26
CA GLN A 130 -14.57 22.32 10.00
C GLN A 130 -14.36 22.10 11.51
N ALA A 131 -13.77 20.98 11.91
CA ALA A 131 -13.49 20.71 13.32
C ALA A 131 -12.50 21.72 13.93
N PHE A 132 -11.52 22.17 13.15
CA PHE A 132 -10.56 23.18 13.59
C PHE A 132 -11.22 24.53 13.87
N VAL A 133 -12.09 25.01 12.97
CA VAL A 133 -12.85 26.25 13.16
C VAL A 133 -13.80 26.15 14.37
N GLN A 134 -14.35 24.97 14.62
CA GLN A 134 -15.21 24.70 15.77
C GLN A 134 -14.45 24.46 17.08
N HIS A 135 -13.12 24.58 17.10
CA HIS A 135 -12.25 24.27 18.25
C HIS A 135 -12.45 22.83 18.81
N ASN A 136 -12.83 21.90 17.96
CA ASN A 136 -13.17 20.50 18.33
C ASN A 136 -12.18 19.47 17.71
N VAL A 137 -10.91 19.83 17.58
CA VAL A 137 -9.89 18.91 17.08
C VAL A 137 -9.37 18.03 18.22
N ASN A 138 -9.63 16.73 18.12
CA ASN A 138 -9.02 15.74 19.00
C ASN A 138 -7.83 15.09 18.30
N VAL A 139 -6.61 15.37 18.75
CA VAL A 139 -5.38 14.79 18.18
C VAL A 139 -5.25 13.27 18.41
N GLY A 140 -6.01 12.72 19.36
CA GLY A 140 -6.09 11.27 19.63
C GLY A 140 -6.98 10.52 18.64
N ALA A 141 -7.99 11.23 18.12
CA ALA A 141 -9.01 10.74 17.18
C ALA A 141 -9.33 11.87 16.19
N ALA A 142 -8.38 12.16 15.28
CA ALA A 142 -8.58 13.21 14.29
C ALA A 142 -9.84 12.94 13.44
N PRO A 143 -10.63 13.98 13.14
CA PRO A 143 -11.85 13.81 12.37
C PRO A 143 -11.54 13.36 10.94
N THR A 144 -12.33 12.42 10.44
CA THR A 144 -12.16 11.78 9.13
C THR A 144 -13.44 11.84 8.31
N ALA A 145 -13.33 11.80 6.99
CA ALA A 145 -14.48 11.88 6.08
C ALA A 145 -15.10 10.51 5.79
N LEU A 146 -14.39 9.63 5.12
CA LEU A 146 -14.92 8.34 4.64
C LEU A 146 -14.56 7.17 5.54
N TYR A 147 -13.40 7.22 6.18
CA TYR A 147 -12.92 6.18 7.06
C TYR A 147 -13.30 6.49 8.50
N THR A 148 -13.40 5.44 9.32
CA THR A 148 -13.79 5.59 10.74
C THR A 148 -12.66 6.10 11.61
N ASP A 149 -11.40 5.95 11.18
CA ASP A 149 -10.20 6.24 11.94
C ASP A 149 -9.14 6.98 11.13
N ALA A 150 -8.33 7.78 11.82
CA ALA A 150 -7.28 8.59 11.22
C ALA A 150 -6.09 7.76 10.69
N ASN A 151 -5.71 6.66 11.36
CA ASN A 151 -4.61 5.81 10.90
C ASN A 151 -4.86 5.22 9.50
N PRO A 152 -6.03 4.61 9.20
CA PRO A 152 -6.35 4.17 7.85
C PRO A 152 -6.29 5.27 6.79
N VAL A 153 -6.68 6.51 7.13
CA VAL A 153 -6.54 7.64 6.20
C VAL A 153 -5.07 7.90 5.88
N ALA A 154 -4.22 7.91 6.90
CA ALA A 154 -2.77 8.08 6.72
C ALA A 154 -2.18 6.94 5.88
N MET A 155 -2.49 5.68 6.21
CA MET A 155 -1.99 4.50 5.50
C MET A 155 -2.37 4.50 4.01
N TYR A 156 -3.61 4.85 3.68
CA TYR A 156 -4.05 4.99 2.28
C TYR A 156 -3.31 6.10 1.52
N LEU A 157 -2.96 7.20 2.19
CA LEU A 157 -2.27 8.33 1.56
C LEU A 157 -0.74 8.12 1.43
N GLU A 158 -0.15 7.15 2.10
CA GLU A 158 1.30 6.89 2.07
C GLU A 158 1.86 6.62 0.66
N PRO A 159 1.30 5.72 -0.16
CA PRO A 159 1.75 5.53 -1.53
C PRO A 159 1.53 6.77 -2.41
N ALA A 160 0.47 7.55 -2.16
CA ALA A 160 0.25 8.82 -2.85
C ALA A 160 1.35 9.83 -2.55
N VAL A 161 1.75 9.98 -1.27
CA VAL A 161 2.86 10.83 -0.83
C VAL A 161 4.18 10.38 -1.47
N ALA A 162 4.46 9.07 -1.48
CA ALA A 162 5.68 8.52 -2.07
C ALA A 162 5.74 8.74 -3.60
N LEU A 163 4.65 8.49 -4.32
CA LEU A 163 4.58 8.72 -5.77
C LEU A 163 4.72 10.20 -6.12
N ALA A 164 4.06 11.09 -5.37
CA ALA A 164 4.19 12.53 -5.53
C ALA A 164 5.63 13.00 -5.27
N ALA A 165 6.28 12.51 -4.23
CA ALA A 165 7.71 12.77 -3.95
C ALA A 165 8.60 12.25 -5.09
N GLY A 166 8.34 11.06 -5.62
CA GLY A 166 9.02 10.51 -6.78
C GLY A 166 8.92 11.41 -8.02
N MET A 167 7.74 11.99 -8.28
CA MET A 167 7.53 12.96 -9.37
C MET A 167 8.35 14.23 -9.18
N ILE A 168 8.50 14.71 -7.95
CA ILE A 168 9.31 15.91 -7.64
C ILE A 168 10.80 15.60 -7.79
N LEU A 169 11.26 14.51 -7.20
CA LEU A 169 12.69 14.16 -7.13
C LEU A 169 13.25 13.72 -8.49
N PHE A 170 12.48 12.93 -9.25
CA PHE A 170 12.95 12.25 -10.46
C PHE A 170 12.17 12.63 -11.74
N GLY A 171 11.14 13.46 -11.64
CA GLY A 171 10.36 13.90 -12.80
C GLY A 171 11.22 14.62 -13.83
N GLY A 172 11.12 14.21 -15.10
CA GLY A 172 11.91 14.78 -16.20
C GLY A 172 11.41 16.14 -16.71
N THR A 173 10.14 16.51 -16.47
CA THR A 173 9.53 17.74 -16.94
C THR A 173 9.06 18.63 -15.81
N ARG A 174 9.07 19.96 -16.02
CA ARG A 174 8.52 20.93 -15.06
C ARG A 174 7.04 20.65 -14.75
N ARG A 175 6.26 20.27 -15.77
CA ARG A 175 4.84 19.95 -15.61
C ARG A 175 4.64 18.78 -14.65
N LEU A 176 5.41 17.69 -14.83
CA LEU A 176 5.31 16.52 -13.96
C LEU A 176 5.66 16.88 -12.51
N LYS A 177 6.70 17.66 -12.29
CA LYS A 177 7.09 18.13 -10.96
C LYS A 177 6.02 18.99 -10.30
N LEU A 178 5.40 19.92 -11.06
CA LEU A 178 4.32 20.77 -10.56
C LEU A 178 3.09 19.96 -10.17
N ILE A 179 2.72 18.94 -10.95
CA ILE A 179 1.66 17.98 -10.58
C ILE A 179 2.04 17.26 -9.27
N GLY A 180 3.28 16.78 -9.16
CA GLY A 180 3.80 16.16 -7.95
C GLY A 180 3.73 17.09 -6.73
N VAL A 181 4.09 18.36 -6.88
CA VAL A 181 3.99 19.36 -5.80
C VAL A 181 2.54 19.58 -5.36
N GLY A 182 1.62 19.76 -6.30
CA GLY A 182 0.20 19.93 -6.01
C GLY A 182 -0.40 18.69 -5.32
N TRP A 183 -0.06 17.49 -5.80
CA TRP A 183 -0.50 16.25 -5.21
C TRP A 183 0.08 16.03 -3.82
N LEU A 184 1.40 16.28 -3.63
CA LEU A 184 2.05 16.19 -2.32
C LEU A 184 1.46 17.23 -1.34
N ALA A 185 1.14 18.43 -1.81
CA ALA A 185 0.51 19.44 -0.96
C ALA A 185 -0.86 18.98 -0.45
N LEU A 186 -1.69 18.36 -1.29
CA LEU A 186 -3.00 17.84 -0.89
C LEU A 186 -2.88 16.58 -0.03
N ALA A 187 -2.26 15.53 -0.56
CA ALA A 187 -2.15 14.25 0.13
C ALA A 187 -1.29 14.34 1.39
N GLY A 188 -0.19 15.10 1.33
CA GLY A 188 0.71 15.31 2.47
C GLY A 188 0.05 16.12 3.59
N SER A 189 -0.68 17.19 3.26
CA SER A 189 -1.42 17.97 4.28
C SER A 189 -2.49 17.12 4.95
N ALA A 190 -3.29 16.38 4.16
CA ALA A 190 -4.30 15.47 4.70
C ALA A 190 -3.67 14.39 5.58
N PHE A 191 -2.55 13.80 5.14
CA PHE A 191 -1.77 12.85 5.93
C PHE A 191 -1.29 13.42 7.26
N LEU A 192 -0.72 14.64 7.26
CA LEU A 192 -0.16 15.27 8.47
C LEU A 192 -1.22 15.55 9.53
N VAL A 193 -2.40 16.04 9.12
CA VAL A 193 -3.49 16.36 10.06
C VAL A 193 -4.20 15.14 10.62
N MET A 194 -3.87 13.94 10.18
CA MET A 194 -4.34 12.69 10.78
C MET A 194 -3.59 12.34 12.08
N PHE A 195 -2.50 13.02 12.39
CA PHE A 195 -1.69 12.80 13.60
C PHE A 195 -1.30 11.34 13.83
N SER A 196 -1.08 10.58 12.74
CA SER A 196 -0.69 9.17 12.81
C SER A 196 0.79 9.04 13.20
N LYS A 197 1.06 8.49 14.37
CA LYS A 197 2.43 8.28 14.87
C LYS A 197 3.20 7.28 14.00
N GLY A 198 2.55 6.19 13.58
CA GLY A 198 3.11 5.22 12.64
C GLY A 198 3.42 5.85 11.29
N GLY A 199 2.52 6.71 10.80
CA GLY A 199 2.73 7.48 9.58
C GLY A 199 3.92 8.43 9.67
N TYR A 200 4.13 9.14 10.78
CA TYR A 200 5.30 10.00 10.95
C TYR A 200 6.61 9.20 10.94
N LEU A 201 6.62 8.02 11.59
CA LEU A 201 7.76 7.11 11.51
C LEU A 201 8.02 6.64 10.08
N ALA A 202 6.97 6.33 9.34
CA ALA A 202 7.04 5.91 7.95
C ALA A 202 7.61 7.03 7.06
N ILE A 203 7.15 8.28 7.21
CA ILE A 203 7.71 9.44 6.47
C ILE A 203 9.20 9.63 6.77
N ALA A 204 9.63 9.47 8.02
CA ALA A 204 11.05 9.55 8.36
C ALA A 204 11.88 8.52 7.57
N ALA A 205 11.38 7.28 7.43
CA ALA A 205 12.01 6.24 6.61
C ALA A 205 12.03 6.64 5.11
N LEU A 206 10.95 7.19 4.56
CA LEU A 206 10.93 7.66 3.16
C LEU A 206 11.95 8.77 2.92
N VAL A 207 12.07 9.72 3.85
CA VAL A 207 13.08 10.80 3.78
C VAL A 207 14.48 10.21 3.77
N LEU A 208 14.78 9.22 4.61
CA LEU A 208 16.08 8.52 4.59
C LEU A 208 16.34 7.86 3.24
N VAL A 209 15.35 7.16 2.68
CA VAL A 209 15.44 6.58 1.32
C VAL A 209 15.72 7.68 0.29
N ALA A 210 15.04 8.82 0.36
CA ALA A 210 15.25 9.94 -0.55
C ALA A 210 16.66 10.55 -0.42
N ILE A 211 17.19 10.71 0.81
CA ILE A 211 18.54 11.20 1.08
C ILE A 211 19.61 10.28 0.45
N VAL A 212 19.38 8.95 0.49
CA VAL A 212 20.31 7.98 -0.08
C VAL A 212 20.21 7.93 -1.61
N THR A 213 18.99 7.92 -2.16
CA THR A 213 18.75 7.63 -3.58
C THR A 213 18.69 8.87 -4.48
N ALA A 214 18.55 10.07 -3.90
CA ALA A 214 18.49 11.34 -4.62
C ALA A 214 19.62 12.31 -4.18
N PRO A 215 20.91 12.01 -4.46
CA PRO A 215 22.06 12.73 -3.90
C PRO A 215 22.07 14.24 -4.22
N ARG A 216 21.52 14.64 -5.38
CA ARG A 216 21.40 16.08 -5.74
C ARG A 216 20.46 16.85 -4.82
N TRP A 217 19.54 16.19 -4.13
CA TRP A 217 18.58 16.77 -3.21
C TRP A 217 18.98 16.61 -1.74
N ARG A 218 20.07 15.90 -1.46
CA ARG A 218 20.46 15.47 -0.10
C ARG A 218 20.52 16.62 0.91
N LEU A 219 21.27 17.69 0.60
CA LEU A 219 21.42 18.83 1.51
C LEU A 219 20.08 19.54 1.73
N PHE A 220 19.29 19.70 0.67
CA PHE A 220 17.94 20.28 0.78
C PHE A 220 17.03 19.42 1.66
N LEU A 221 17.02 18.11 1.45
CA LEU A 221 16.19 17.18 2.24
C LEU A 221 16.60 17.18 3.72
N VAL A 222 17.89 17.15 4.01
CA VAL A 222 18.39 17.25 5.40
C VAL A 222 17.98 18.58 6.01
N GLY A 223 18.24 19.70 5.35
CA GLY A 223 17.86 21.03 5.84
C GLY A 223 16.35 21.17 6.03
N ALA A 224 15.55 20.73 5.05
CA ALA A 224 14.10 20.76 5.15
C ALA A 224 13.57 19.88 6.31
N THR A 225 14.18 18.71 6.54
CA THR A 225 13.80 17.84 7.67
C THR A 225 14.12 18.50 9.01
N VAL A 226 15.31 19.11 9.16
CA VAL A 226 15.68 19.83 10.39
C VAL A 226 14.71 20.98 10.65
N LEU A 227 14.42 21.80 9.63
CA LEU A 227 13.49 22.93 9.75
C LEU A 227 12.05 22.46 10.03
N ALA A 228 11.59 21.41 9.36
CA ALA A 228 10.26 20.85 9.59
C ALA A 228 10.13 20.28 11.02
N THR A 229 11.17 19.58 11.51
CA THR A 229 11.19 19.07 12.89
C THR A 229 11.19 20.21 13.90
N ALA A 230 12.04 21.21 13.72
CA ALA A 230 12.08 22.39 14.58
C ALA A 230 10.76 23.18 14.56
N GLY A 231 10.13 23.33 13.38
CA GLY A 231 8.82 23.95 13.25
C GLY A 231 7.70 23.14 13.91
N ALA A 232 7.73 21.81 13.76
CA ALA A 232 6.75 20.92 14.37
C ALA A 232 6.72 20.99 15.89
N THR A 233 7.87 21.23 16.55
CA THR A 233 7.93 21.44 18.02
C THR A 233 7.27 22.72 18.48
N GLN A 234 6.99 23.68 17.58
CA GLN A 234 6.28 24.92 17.88
C GLN A 234 4.76 24.78 17.72
N ILE A 235 4.28 23.66 17.21
CA ILE A 235 2.83 23.43 16.97
C ILE A 235 2.24 22.69 18.18
N PRO A 236 1.35 23.33 19.00
CA PRO A 236 0.81 22.72 20.22
C PRO A 236 0.12 21.37 19.98
N LEU A 237 -0.65 21.24 18.90
CA LEU A 237 -1.35 19.99 18.54
C LEU A 237 -0.36 18.84 18.28
N VAL A 238 0.79 19.13 17.64
CA VAL A 238 1.83 18.12 17.38
C VAL A 238 2.47 17.69 18.69
N MET A 239 2.82 18.64 19.55
CA MET A 239 3.42 18.34 20.87
C MET A 239 2.46 17.57 21.77
N GLN A 240 1.18 17.93 21.80
CA GLN A 240 0.13 17.19 22.50
C GLN A 240 0.06 15.74 21.98
N ARG A 241 0.14 15.53 20.66
CA ARG A 241 0.12 14.18 20.08
C ARG A 241 1.35 13.36 20.45
N LEU A 242 2.53 13.96 20.41
CA LEU A 242 3.78 13.31 20.80
C LEU A 242 3.77 12.88 22.27
N ALA A 243 3.21 13.68 23.17
CA ALA A 243 3.07 13.35 24.59
C ALA A 243 2.23 12.07 24.83
N THR A 244 1.40 11.64 23.87
CA THR A 244 0.62 10.40 23.97
C THR A 244 1.36 9.15 23.47
N ILE A 245 2.65 9.24 23.10
CA ILE A 245 3.42 8.08 22.61
C ILE A 245 3.58 7.01 23.71
N PRO A 246 4.08 7.31 24.94
CA PRO A 246 4.28 6.28 25.93
C PRO A 246 3.01 5.48 26.28
N PRO A 247 1.85 6.08 26.58
CA PRO A 247 0.62 5.33 26.85
C PRO A 247 0.18 4.42 25.68
N SER A 248 0.39 4.87 24.44
CA SER A 248 0.00 4.06 23.28
C SER A 248 0.94 2.87 23.03
N LEU A 249 2.19 2.94 23.44
CA LEU A 249 3.12 1.81 23.39
C LEU A 249 2.73 0.74 24.40
N ASN A 250 2.39 1.13 25.64
CA ASN A 250 1.95 0.19 26.67
C ASN A 250 0.70 -0.59 26.24
N GLY A 251 -0.27 0.08 25.60
CA GLY A 251 -1.45 -0.60 25.06
C GLY A 251 -1.10 -1.61 23.95
N ARG A 252 -0.17 -1.26 23.06
CA ARG A 252 0.29 -2.16 21.98
C ARG A 252 1.10 -3.34 22.50
N GLU A 253 1.91 -3.14 23.53
CA GLU A 253 2.66 -4.23 24.17
C GLU A 253 1.73 -5.33 24.69
N ALA A 254 0.63 -4.96 25.33
CA ALA A 254 -0.39 -5.92 25.77
C ALA A 254 -1.04 -6.67 24.59
N ILE A 255 -1.39 -5.96 23.51
CA ILE A 255 -1.96 -6.57 22.30
C ILE A 255 -0.94 -7.51 21.64
N PHE A 256 0.31 -7.10 21.53
CA PHE A 256 1.38 -7.89 20.93
C PHE A 256 1.65 -9.15 21.77
N GLY A 257 1.72 -9.01 23.11
CA GLY A 257 1.89 -10.15 24.01
C GLY A 257 0.78 -11.20 23.85
N ALA A 258 -0.47 -10.76 23.90
CA ALA A 258 -1.62 -11.63 23.68
C ALA A 258 -1.59 -12.29 22.27
N THR A 259 -1.18 -11.55 21.24
CA THR A 259 -1.07 -12.09 19.88
C THR A 259 0.03 -13.15 19.78
N ILE A 260 1.18 -12.91 20.41
CA ILE A 260 2.28 -13.87 20.44
C ILE A 260 1.85 -15.17 21.13
N ASP A 261 1.07 -15.09 22.21
CA ASP A 261 0.55 -16.28 22.89
C ASP A 261 -0.45 -17.05 22.01
N MET A 262 -1.29 -16.34 21.25
CA MET A 262 -2.16 -16.95 20.23
C MET A 262 -1.35 -17.65 19.13
N ILE A 263 -0.28 -17.01 18.64
CA ILE A 263 0.63 -17.61 17.64
C ILE A 263 1.33 -18.84 18.21
N ARG A 264 1.81 -18.80 19.45
CA ARG A 264 2.45 -19.96 20.11
C ARG A 264 1.52 -21.16 20.22
N SER A 265 0.23 -20.92 20.47
CA SER A 265 -0.77 -21.98 20.51
C SER A 265 -1.18 -22.52 19.13
N HIS A 266 -1.05 -21.71 18.06
CA HIS A 266 -1.43 -22.06 16.68
C HIS A 266 -0.36 -21.65 15.66
N PRO A 267 0.91 -22.12 15.76
CA PRO A 267 2.04 -21.53 15.04
C PRO A 267 2.02 -21.78 13.52
N ILE A 268 1.44 -22.89 13.07
CA ILE A 268 1.50 -23.32 11.66
C ILE A 268 0.36 -22.70 10.84
N PHE A 269 -0.87 -22.83 11.31
CA PHE A 269 -2.06 -22.43 10.54
C PHE A 269 -2.68 -21.12 11.03
N GLY A 270 -2.26 -20.57 12.16
CA GLY A 270 -2.90 -19.43 12.79
C GLY A 270 -4.29 -19.79 13.36
N LEU A 271 -5.11 -18.77 13.59
CA LEU A 271 -6.47 -18.88 14.08
C LEU A 271 -7.54 -18.91 12.96
N GLY A 272 -7.11 -18.76 11.71
CA GLY A 272 -7.99 -18.53 10.59
C GLY A 272 -8.37 -17.05 10.41
N LEU A 273 -8.79 -16.66 9.23
CA LEU A 273 -9.20 -15.28 8.89
C LEU A 273 -10.34 -14.81 9.81
N GLY A 274 -10.15 -13.63 10.43
CA GLY A 274 -11.05 -13.07 11.45
C GLY A 274 -10.86 -13.69 12.84
N GLY A 275 -9.95 -14.66 12.99
CA GLY A 275 -9.76 -15.42 14.23
C GLY A 275 -9.25 -14.60 15.41
N PHE A 276 -8.41 -13.60 15.16
CA PHE A 276 -7.92 -12.69 16.18
C PHE A 276 -9.08 -11.98 16.90
N THR A 277 -10.02 -11.41 16.17
CA THR A 277 -11.19 -10.69 16.70
C THR A 277 -12.04 -11.58 17.62
N TYR A 278 -12.18 -12.87 17.31
CA TYR A 278 -12.92 -13.81 18.15
C TYR A 278 -12.19 -14.19 19.43
N GLN A 279 -10.88 -14.19 19.42
CA GLN A 279 -10.09 -14.71 20.54
C GLN A 279 -9.50 -13.60 21.43
N PHE A 280 -9.30 -12.42 20.91
CA PHE A 280 -8.79 -11.29 21.70
C PHE A 280 -9.82 -10.82 22.73
N ARG A 281 -9.38 -10.69 24.00
CA ARG A 281 -10.21 -10.31 25.16
C ARG A 281 -9.64 -9.07 25.86
N GLY A 282 -9.19 -8.09 25.07
CA GLY A 282 -8.74 -6.79 25.60
C GLY A 282 -9.89 -5.94 26.15
N VAL A 283 -9.55 -4.89 26.89
CA VAL A 283 -10.52 -3.89 27.40
C VAL A 283 -11.25 -3.18 26.25
N ILE A 284 -10.54 -2.95 25.14
CA ILE A 284 -11.09 -2.38 23.92
C ILE A 284 -11.10 -3.48 22.86
N PRO A 285 -12.23 -3.71 22.17
CA PRO A 285 -12.29 -4.66 21.06
C PRO A 285 -11.36 -4.20 19.92
N GLU A 286 -10.44 -5.06 19.52
CA GLU A 286 -9.54 -4.84 18.39
C GLU A 286 -9.82 -5.84 17.28
N ILE A 287 -9.73 -5.38 16.03
CA ILE A 287 -10.00 -6.22 14.85
C ILE A 287 -8.74 -6.89 14.29
N TYR A 288 -7.55 -6.39 14.65
CA TYR A 288 -6.25 -6.96 14.30
C TYR A 288 -5.16 -6.47 15.28
N PRO A 289 -3.99 -7.15 15.32
CA PRO A 289 -2.93 -6.88 16.30
C PRO A 289 -2.20 -5.54 16.18
N HIS A 290 -2.49 -4.67 15.24
CA HIS A 290 -1.72 -3.45 14.94
C HIS A 290 -0.24 -3.70 14.65
N ASN A 291 0.05 -4.80 13.97
CA ASN A 291 1.35 -5.13 13.42
C ASN A 291 1.12 -6.07 12.24
N ILE A 292 1.58 -5.68 11.05
CA ILE A 292 1.29 -6.41 9.81
C ILE A 292 1.80 -7.86 9.86
N TRP A 293 2.97 -8.11 10.46
CA TRP A 293 3.57 -9.44 10.57
C TRP A 293 2.80 -10.35 11.51
N LEU A 294 2.47 -9.83 12.69
CA LEU A 294 1.66 -10.55 13.66
C LEU A 294 0.26 -10.83 13.12
N THR A 295 -0.30 -9.86 12.34
CA THR A 295 -1.61 -10.04 11.71
C THR A 295 -1.59 -11.17 10.69
N PHE A 296 -0.63 -11.17 9.77
CA PHE A 296 -0.49 -12.26 8.80
C PHE A 296 -0.27 -13.60 9.51
N TRP A 297 0.58 -13.66 10.53
CA TRP A 297 0.86 -14.92 11.21
C TRP A 297 -0.33 -15.44 12.00
N VAL A 298 -0.98 -14.61 12.81
CA VAL A 298 -2.12 -15.04 13.64
C VAL A 298 -3.35 -15.42 12.79
N GLU A 299 -3.54 -14.77 11.65
CA GLU A 299 -4.71 -14.98 10.78
C GLU A 299 -4.51 -16.10 9.77
N ILE A 300 -3.36 -16.18 9.09
CA ILE A 300 -3.13 -17.13 7.99
C ILE A 300 -1.88 -18.01 8.19
N GLY A 301 -1.32 -18.01 9.38
CA GLY A 301 -0.25 -18.91 9.80
C GLY A 301 1.12 -18.60 9.21
N LEU A 302 2.07 -19.50 9.53
CA LEU A 302 3.48 -19.36 9.14
C LEU A 302 3.67 -19.31 7.63
N LEU A 303 2.94 -20.15 6.86
CA LEU A 303 3.03 -20.16 5.40
C LEU A 303 2.60 -18.81 4.81
N GLY A 304 1.53 -18.22 5.34
CA GLY A 304 1.00 -16.95 4.88
C GLY A 304 1.95 -15.79 5.12
N VAL A 305 2.49 -15.66 6.33
CA VAL A 305 3.45 -14.59 6.64
C VAL A 305 4.75 -14.75 5.87
N ALA A 306 5.25 -15.98 5.68
CA ALA A 306 6.46 -16.24 4.90
C ALA A 306 6.26 -15.91 3.41
N ALA A 307 5.11 -16.29 2.83
CA ALA A 307 4.78 -15.98 1.44
C ALA A 307 4.64 -14.47 1.21
N PHE A 308 3.96 -13.76 2.12
CA PHE A 308 3.85 -12.30 2.05
C PHE A 308 5.20 -11.60 2.17
N ALA A 309 6.04 -12.04 3.13
CA ALA A 309 7.40 -11.54 3.28
C ALA A 309 8.24 -11.76 2.02
N ALA A 310 8.15 -12.95 1.42
CA ALA A 310 8.84 -13.25 0.17
C ALA A 310 8.41 -12.33 -0.97
N ILE A 311 7.10 -12.10 -1.16
CA ILE A 311 6.58 -11.17 -2.17
C ILE A 311 7.16 -9.77 -1.95
N PHE A 312 7.07 -9.25 -0.73
CA PHE A 312 7.56 -7.91 -0.41
C PHE A 312 9.07 -7.77 -0.67
N LEU A 313 9.87 -8.72 -0.16
CA LEU A 313 11.32 -8.68 -0.33
C LEU A 313 11.74 -8.82 -1.80
N MET A 314 11.07 -9.68 -2.56
CA MET A 314 11.31 -9.83 -4.00
C MET A 314 10.97 -8.56 -4.77
N LEU A 315 9.85 -7.88 -4.46
CA LEU A 315 9.48 -6.60 -5.06
C LEU A 315 10.55 -5.53 -4.80
N GLN A 316 11.00 -5.40 -3.54
CA GLN A 316 12.05 -4.44 -3.19
C GLN A 316 13.37 -4.78 -3.89
N TRP A 317 13.77 -6.06 -3.85
CA TRP A 317 15.00 -6.52 -4.49
C TRP A 317 15.02 -6.26 -6.01
N GLU A 318 13.98 -6.68 -6.72
CA GLU A 318 13.89 -6.48 -8.17
C GLU A 318 13.84 -5.00 -8.55
N GLY A 319 13.06 -4.21 -7.82
CA GLY A 319 12.93 -2.79 -8.09
C GLY A 319 14.26 -2.05 -7.90
N TRP A 320 14.94 -2.25 -6.78
CA TRP A 320 16.25 -1.60 -6.53
C TRP A 320 17.35 -2.14 -7.43
N ARG A 321 17.34 -3.43 -7.76
CA ARG A 321 18.26 -4.02 -8.74
C ARG A 321 18.09 -3.41 -10.13
N ALA A 322 16.85 -3.14 -10.54
CA ALA A 322 16.57 -2.55 -11.85
C ALA A 322 16.88 -1.05 -11.89
N TRP A 323 16.91 -0.36 -10.75
CA TRP A 323 17.03 1.10 -10.63
C TRP A 323 18.10 1.75 -11.52
N PRO A 324 19.36 1.25 -11.61
CA PRO A 324 20.38 1.86 -12.45
C PRO A 324 20.02 1.87 -13.94
N SER A 325 19.27 0.85 -14.41
CA SER A 325 18.88 0.64 -15.81
C SER A 325 17.53 1.28 -16.17
N VAL A 326 16.81 1.85 -15.20
CA VAL A 326 15.48 2.44 -15.45
C VAL A 326 15.60 3.74 -16.21
N GLU A 327 14.83 3.86 -17.29
CA GLU A 327 14.72 5.09 -18.05
C GLU A 327 14.30 6.28 -17.16
N PRO A 328 14.89 7.48 -17.35
CA PRO A 328 14.58 8.65 -16.53
C PRO A 328 13.09 8.95 -16.41
N THR A 329 12.33 8.72 -17.48
CA THR A 329 10.86 8.92 -17.50
C THR A 329 10.06 7.97 -16.62
N GLN A 330 10.63 6.80 -16.29
CA GLN A 330 10.00 5.76 -15.49
C GLN A 330 10.48 5.74 -14.03
N ARG A 331 11.58 6.43 -13.72
CA ARG A 331 12.12 6.52 -12.36
C ARG A 331 11.13 7.03 -11.31
N PRO A 332 10.31 8.08 -11.60
CA PRO A 332 9.32 8.55 -10.63
C PRO A 332 8.36 7.44 -10.16
N TRP A 333 7.93 6.60 -11.09
CA TRP A 333 6.95 5.54 -10.82
C TRP A 333 7.56 4.41 -10.02
N LEU A 334 8.76 3.96 -10.39
CA LEU A 334 9.44 2.90 -9.65
C LEU A 334 9.79 3.36 -8.25
N TRP A 335 10.41 4.54 -8.12
CA TRP A 335 10.81 5.06 -6.81
C TRP A 335 9.60 5.30 -5.90
N GLY A 336 8.55 5.91 -6.44
CA GLY A 336 7.33 6.16 -5.68
C GLY A 336 6.63 4.89 -5.22
N ALA A 337 6.54 3.87 -6.07
CA ALA A 337 5.93 2.59 -5.70
C ALA A 337 6.77 1.82 -4.66
N LEU A 338 8.11 1.77 -4.82
CA LEU A 338 9.01 1.17 -3.83
C LEU A 338 8.94 1.91 -2.50
N GLY A 339 8.97 3.25 -2.55
CA GLY A 339 8.84 4.11 -1.37
C GLY A 339 7.50 3.95 -0.68
N GLY A 340 6.40 3.85 -1.43
CA GLY A 340 5.06 3.60 -0.89
C GLY A 340 4.97 2.29 -0.13
N LEU A 341 5.54 1.20 -0.67
CA LEU A 341 5.60 -0.08 0.04
C LEU A 341 6.53 -0.03 1.25
N ILE A 342 7.63 0.75 1.22
CA ILE A 342 8.49 0.96 2.39
C ILE A 342 7.72 1.71 3.49
N LEU A 343 6.96 2.76 3.14
CA LEU A 343 6.10 3.47 4.08
C LEU A 343 5.14 2.51 4.79
N TRP A 344 4.42 1.70 4.02
CA TRP A 344 3.51 0.69 4.57
C TRP A 344 4.20 -0.33 5.46
N PHE A 345 5.40 -0.72 5.09
CA PHE A 345 6.16 -1.68 5.86
C PHE A 345 6.57 -1.13 7.22
N VAL A 346 7.05 0.13 7.23
CA VAL A 346 7.45 0.82 8.48
C VAL A 346 6.22 1.14 9.33
N HIS A 347 5.14 1.66 8.74
CA HIS A 347 3.88 1.86 9.45
C HIS A 347 3.33 0.53 9.97
N GLY A 348 3.48 -0.52 9.19
CA GLY A 348 3.06 -1.88 9.50
C GLY A 348 3.75 -2.53 10.71
N LEU A 349 4.83 -1.94 11.23
CA LEU A 349 5.40 -2.35 12.52
C LEU A 349 4.51 -1.98 13.71
N VAL A 350 3.61 -1.00 13.52
CA VAL A 350 2.73 -0.46 14.57
C VAL A 350 1.27 -0.37 14.14
N ASP A 351 0.92 -0.89 12.95
CA ASP A 351 -0.45 -1.03 12.43
C ASP A 351 -0.51 -2.14 11.37
N SER A 352 -1.62 -2.31 10.64
CA SER A 352 -1.79 -3.38 9.64
C SER A 352 -2.31 -2.81 8.30
N PRO A 353 -1.47 -2.10 7.49
CA PRO A 353 -1.90 -1.45 6.23
C PRO A 353 -2.33 -2.54 5.30
N TYR A 354 -2.25 -3.56 5.01
CA TYR A 354 -2.81 -4.52 4.06
C TYR A 354 -4.25 -4.94 4.43
N TRP A 355 -4.62 -4.89 5.72
CA TRP A 355 -5.83 -5.54 6.27
C TRP A 355 -7.11 -4.74 6.05
N LYS A 356 -7.25 -4.18 4.82
CA LYS A 356 -8.45 -3.51 4.30
C LYS A 356 -8.57 -3.79 2.80
N ASN A 357 -9.79 -3.80 2.28
CA ASN A 357 -10.07 -4.11 0.87
C ASN A 357 -9.35 -3.16 -0.11
N ASP A 358 -9.44 -1.86 0.12
CA ASP A 358 -8.79 -0.84 -0.70
C ASP A 358 -7.25 -0.95 -0.65
N MET A 359 -6.68 -1.11 0.53
CA MET A 359 -5.23 -1.18 0.72
C MET A 359 -4.64 -2.48 0.18
N SER A 360 -5.35 -3.60 0.28
CA SER A 360 -4.88 -4.83 -0.37
C SER A 360 -4.82 -4.68 -1.89
N VAL A 361 -5.84 -4.07 -2.51
CA VAL A 361 -5.79 -3.75 -3.96
C VAL A 361 -4.68 -2.76 -4.28
N GLU A 362 -4.49 -1.72 -3.45
CA GLU A 362 -3.43 -0.72 -3.61
C GLU A 362 -2.04 -1.35 -3.56
N PHE A 363 -1.77 -2.27 -2.60
CA PHE A 363 -0.53 -3.04 -2.53
C PHE A 363 -0.22 -3.75 -3.86
N TRP A 364 -1.20 -4.46 -4.41
CA TRP A 364 -1.01 -5.23 -5.64
C TRP A 364 -0.90 -4.35 -6.87
N VAL A 365 -1.52 -3.18 -6.88
CA VAL A 365 -1.31 -2.15 -7.94
C VAL A 365 0.11 -1.61 -7.89
N MET A 366 0.65 -1.28 -6.70
CA MET A 366 2.05 -0.86 -6.54
C MET A 366 3.02 -1.99 -6.94
N ALA A 367 2.73 -3.23 -6.57
CA ALA A 367 3.50 -4.40 -6.99
C ALA A 367 3.56 -4.55 -8.52
N ALA A 368 2.44 -4.39 -9.22
CA ALA A 368 2.38 -4.43 -10.67
C ALA A 368 3.17 -3.28 -11.32
N LEU A 369 3.12 -2.09 -10.73
CA LEU A 369 3.89 -0.93 -11.20
C LEU A 369 5.40 -1.18 -11.05
N ILE A 370 5.86 -1.68 -9.90
CA ILE A 370 7.25 -2.06 -9.66
C ILE A 370 7.69 -3.10 -10.70
N PHE A 371 6.96 -4.20 -10.80
CA PHE A 371 7.31 -5.30 -11.70
C PHE A 371 7.40 -4.85 -13.16
N THR A 372 6.41 -4.12 -13.65
CA THR A 372 6.35 -3.74 -15.07
C THR A 372 7.43 -2.74 -15.44
N VAL A 373 7.81 -1.83 -14.53
CA VAL A 373 8.93 -0.89 -14.76
C VAL A 373 10.26 -1.63 -14.68
N ALA A 374 10.48 -2.43 -13.65
CA ALA A 374 11.72 -3.18 -13.47
C ALA A 374 11.99 -4.15 -14.65
N ARG A 375 10.97 -4.89 -15.07
CA ARG A 375 11.08 -5.82 -16.21
C ARG A 375 11.42 -5.09 -17.51
N SER A 376 10.78 -3.94 -17.77
CA SER A 376 11.09 -3.13 -18.97
C SER A 376 12.56 -2.70 -18.99
N ALA A 377 13.09 -2.25 -17.85
CA ALA A 377 14.50 -1.83 -17.72
C ALA A 377 15.49 -2.96 -17.97
N LEU A 378 15.26 -4.12 -17.37
CA LEU A 378 16.16 -5.29 -17.48
C LEU A 378 16.13 -5.90 -18.89
N GLN A 379 15.01 -5.88 -19.61
CA GLN A 379 14.93 -6.36 -21.00
C GLN A 379 15.75 -5.51 -21.97
N VAL A 380 15.79 -4.19 -21.78
CA VAL A 380 16.59 -3.28 -22.61
C VAL A 380 18.09 -3.56 -22.40
N THR A 381 18.51 -3.78 -21.18
CA THR A 381 19.92 -4.06 -20.85
C THR A 381 20.38 -5.41 -21.44
N GLY A 382 19.55 -6.45 -21.36
CA GLY A 382 19.85 -7.77 -21.95
C GLY A 382 20.02 -7.71 -23.47
N ARG A 383 19.18 -6.94 -24.17
CA ARG A 383 19.30 -6.78 -25.64
C ARG A 383 20.58 -6.03 -26.05
N ARG A 384 20.99 -5.01 -25.31
CA ARG A 384 22.24 -4.26 -25.55
C ARG A 384 23.47 -5.14 -25.31
N GLY A 385 23.46 -5.99 -24.30
CA GLY A 385 24.55 -6.92 -24.02
C GLY A 385 24.76 -7.97 -25.14
N VAL A 386 23.67 -8.47 -25.73
CA VAL A 386 23.73 -9.44 -26.85
C VAL A 386 24.25 -8.79 -28.13
N GLN A 387 23.87 -7.53 -28.40
CA GLN A 387 24.34 -6.80 -29.58
C GLN A 387 25.80 -6.32 -29.47
N ALA A 388 26.31 -6.16 -28.26
CA ALA A 388 27.71 -5.75 -28.01
C ALA A 388 28.72 -6.91 -27.96
N SER A 389 28.27 -8.16 -28.04
CA SER A 389 29.18 -9.31 -28.19
C SER A 389 29.72 -9.34 -29.62
N PRO A 390 31.04 -9.14 -29.86
CA PRO A 390 31.59 -9.23 -31.20
C PRO A 390 31.38 -10.67 -31.70
N GLN A 391 30.71 -10.80 -32.85
CA GLN A 391 30.81 -12.06 -33.59
C GLN A 391 32.32 -12.34 -33.77
N ALA A 392 32.79 -13.42 -33.17
CA ALA A 392 34.09 -13.97 -33.49
C ALA A 392 34.07 -14.18 -35.02
N ARG A 393 34.79 -13.33 -35.73
CA ARG A 393 35.09 -13.54 -37.14
C ARG A 393 36.20 -14.59 -37.14
N ASP A 394 35.85 -15.81 -37.48
CA ASP A 394 36.74 -16.79 -38.05
C ASP A 394 37.17 -16.38 -39.45
#